data_b2c15183dfaa6e7a2e3ccd49b36ed2de
#
_entry.id   b2c15183dfaa6e7a2e3ccd49b36ed2de
#
_cell.length_a   1.000
_cell.length_b   1.000
_cell.length_c   1.000
_cell.angle_alpha   90.00
_cell.angle_beta   90.00
_cell.angle_gamma   90.00
#
_symmetry.space_group_name_H-M   'P 1'
#
loop_
_entity.id
_entity.type
_entity.pdbx_description
1 polymer ?
#
loop_
_entity_poly.entity_id
_entity_poly.type
_entity_poly.pdbx_seq_one_letter_code
_entity_poly.pdbx_strand_id
1 'polypeptide(L)'
;MKTIGFIGLGLIGGSIAKAIRKYHEDYRLLAYDQDRETLAAAVSSNMIDAVCEEHDERFRSCDYIFLCAPVEFNVKYLEYFKDNIGPDTILTDVGSVKGIIHKEVERLRMESRFIGGHPMAGSEKTGFEASSDRLIENAYYITVSYTHLRAHETEADL
;
A
#
# COMPACT_ATOMS: atom_id res chain seq x y z
N MET A 1 5.45 15.78 -8.71
CA MET A 1 4.58 14.63 -9.06
C MET A 1 5.14 13.36 -8.49
N LYS A 2 4.32 12.57 -7.81
CA LYS A 2 4.70 11.29 -7.24
C LYS A 2 4.06 10.15 -8.01
N THR A 3 4.72 9.00 -8.03
CA THR A 3 4.15 7.76 -8.57
C THR A 3 3.89 6.79 -7.42
N ILE A 4 2.67 6.35 -7.30
CA ILE A 4 2.21 5.47 -6.23
C ILE A 4 1.75 4.15 -6.82
N GLY A 5 2.28 3.05 -6.31
CA GLY A 5 1.87 1.71 -6.69
C GLY A 5 0.93 1.09 -5.66
N PHE A 6 -0.01 0.32 -6.14
CA PHE A 6 -0.93 -0.46 -5.29
C PHE A 6 -0.87 -1.93 -5.66
N ILE A 7 -0.67 -2.76 -4.68
CA ILE A 7 -0.85 -4.21 -4.77
C ILE A 7 -2.11 -4.54 -4.01
N GLY A 8 -3.20 -4.70 -4.75
CA GLY A 8 -4.55 -4.87 -4.20
C GLY A 8 -5.34 -3.56 -4.16
N LEU A 9 -6.53 -3.58 -4.74
CA LEU A 9 -7.48 -2.46 -4.76
C LEU A 9 -8.82 -2.85 -4.13
N GLY A 10 -8.77 -3.53 -2.99
CA GLY A 10 -9.98 -3.83 -2.24
C GLY A 10 -10.55 -2.59 -1.53
N LEU A 11 -11.21 -2.80 -0.41
CA LEU A 11 -11.81 -1.73 0.37
C LEU A 11 -10.78 -0.67 0.80
N ILE A 12 -9.69 -1.10 1.42
CA ILE A 12 -8.69 -0.17 1.97
C ILE A 12 -7.81 0.41 0.86
N GLY A 13 -7.24 -0.43 0.01
CA GLY A 13 -6.40 0.04 -1.11
C GLY A 13 -7.15 0.98 -2.03
N GLY A 14 -8.39 0.64 -2.37
CA GLY A 14 -9.27 1.51 -3.16
C GLY A 14 -9.59 2.82 -2.48
N SER A 15 -9.82 2.80 -1.16
CA SER A 15 -10.11 4.01 -0.40
C SER A 15 -8.91 4.95 -0.31
N ILE A 16 -7.72 4.40 -0.12
CA ILE A 16 -6.47 5.17 -0.15
C ILE A 16 -6.27 5.79 -1.54
N ALA A 17 -6.44 5.00 -2.60
CA ALA A 17 -6.29 5.50 -3.97
C ALA A 17 -7.28 6.64 -4.26
N LYS A 18 -8.52 6.52 -3.83
CA LYS A 18 -9.54 7.57 -3.97
C LYS A 18 -9.18 8.83 -3.20
N ALA A 19 -8.68 8.69 -1.98
CA ALA A 19 -8.24 9.83 -1.19
C ALA A 19 -7.04 10.54 -1.84
N ILE A 20 -6.05 9.78 -2.31
CA ILE A 20 -4.90 10.34 -3.01
C ILE A 20 -5.36 11.08 -4.26
N ARG A 21 -6.21 10.49 -5.08
CA ARG A 21 -6.70 11.13 -6.31
C ARG A 21 -7.44 12.43 -6.03
N LYS A 22 -8.19 12.48 -4.94
CA LYS A 22 -8.94 13.67 -4.54
C LYS A 22 -8.03 14.86 -4.18
N TYR A 23 -6.95 14.59 -3.47
CA TYR A 23 -6.08 15.64 -2.95
C TYR A 23 -4.80 15.87 -3.77
N HIS A 24 -4.47 14.95 -4.67
CA HIS A 24 -3.24 14.98 -5.48
C HIS A 24 -3.54 14.50 -6.90
N GLU A 25 -4.24 15.33 -7.65
CA GLU A 25 -4.63 15.01 -9.03
C GLU A 25 -3.44 14.76 -9.96
N ASP A 26 -2.29 15.37 -9.64
CA ASP A 26 -1.05 15.25 -10.42
C ASP A 26 -0.28 13.95 -10.14
N TYR A 27 -0.65 13.19 -9.11
CA TYR A 27 0.04 11.94 -8.81
C TYR A 27 -0.35 10.84 -9.80
N ARG A 28 0.64 10.05 -10.18
CA ARG A 28 0.42 8.90 -11.04
C ARG A 28 0.16 7.67 -10.19
N LEU A 29 -0.97 7.02 -10.40
CA LEU A 29 -1.37 5.83 -9.65
C LEU A 29 -1.33 4.60 -10.55
N LEU A 30 -0.55 3.59 -10.14
CA LEU A 30 -0.42 2.30 -10.80
C LEU A 30 -1.01 1.24 -9.89
N ALA A 31 -1.65 0.23 -10.43
CA ALA A 31 -2.21 -0.84 -9.61
C ALA A 31 -2.14 -2.20 -10.27
N TYR A 32 -1.94 -3.20 -9.44
CA TYR A 32 -2.20 -4.60 -9.72
C TYR A 32 -3.23 -5.13 -8.73
N ASP A 33 -4.15 -5.92 -9.26
CA ASP A 33 -5.09 -6.72 -8.49
C ASP A 33 -5.35 -8.02 -9.26
N GLN A 34 -5.54 -9.11 -8.54
CA GLN A 34 -5.86 -10.38 -9.21
C GLN A 34 -7.25 -10.36 -9.85
N ASP A 35 -8.15 -9.49 -9.37
CA ASP A 35 -9.48 -9.31 -9.95
C ASP A 35 -9.45 -8.27 -11.07
N ARG A 36 -9.56 -8.75 -12.29
CA ARG A 36 -9.56 -7.91 -13.50
C ARG A 36 -10.75 -6.95 -13.56
N GLU A 37 -11.88 -7.30 -12.98
CA GLU A 37 -13.05 -6.43 -12.94
C GLU A 37 -12.80 -5.23 -12.04
N THR A 38 -12.13 -5.44 -10.91
CA THR A 38 -11.68 -4.35 -10.03
C THR A 38 -10.77 -3.37 -10.77
N LEU A 39 -9.80 -3.87 -11.51
CA LEU A 39 -8.89 -3.03 -12.29
C LEU A 39 -9.64 -2.23 -13.37
N ALA A 40 -10.57 -2.88 -14.06
CA ALA A 40 -11.39 -2.21 -15.08
C ALA A 40 -12.25 -1.09 -14.47
N ALA A 41 -12.85 -1.32 -13.31
CA ALA A 41 -13.63 -0.33 -12.61
C ALA A 41 -12.77 0.86 -12.15
N ALA A 42 -11.57 0.59 -11.67
CA ALA A 42 -10.63 1.63 -11.24
C ALA A 42 -10.17 2.51 -12.41
N VAL A 43 -9.94 1.93 -13.58
CA VAL A 43 -9.62 2.69 -14.79
C VAL A 43 -10.81 3.50 -15.26
N SER A 44 -12.00 2.90 -15.33
CA SER A 44 -13.22 3.56 -15.80
C SER A 44 -13.60 4.76 -14.94
N SER A 45 -13.29 4.73 -13.67
CA SER A 45 -13.55 5.83 -12.73
C SER A 45 -12.39 6.83 -12.63
N ASN A 46 -11.39 6.72 -13.48
CA ASN A 46 -10.18 7.55 -13.45
C ASN A 46 -9.41 7.48 -12.12
N MET A 47 -9.53 6.37 -11.42
CA MET A 47 -8.90 6.22 -10.12
C MET A 47 -7.43 5.85 -10.23
N ILE A 48 -7.09 5.06 -11.24
CA ILE A 48 -5.70 4.70 -11.55
C ILE A 48 -5.38 5.10 -12.99
N ASP A 49 -4.11 5.37 -13.22
CA ASP A 49 -3.59 5.77 -14.53
C ASP A 49 -3.14 4.57 -15.37
N ALA A 50 -2.73 3.49 -14.72
CA ALA A 50 -2.29 2.30 -15.44
C ALA A 50 -2.51 1.03 -14.61
N VAL A 51 -2.91 -0.02 -15.31
CA VAL A 51 -2.97 -1.39 -14.80
C VAL A 51 -1.59 -2.02 -14.97
N CYS A 52 -1.11 -2.67 -13.92
CA CYS A 52 0.13 -3.41 -13.91
C CYS A 52 -0.12 -4.91 -13.85
N GLU A 53 0.83 -5.68 -14.32
CA GLU A 53 0.90 -7.11 -14.07
C GLU A 53 1.47 -7.38 -12.66
N GLU A 54 1.40 -8.61 -12.21
CA GLU A 54 1.79 -8.99 -10.84
C GLU A 54 3.23 -8.59 -10.50
N HIS A 55 4.16 -8.82 -11.41
CA HIS A 55 5.58 -8.50 -11.24
C HIS A 55 6.03 -7.49 -12.29
N ASP A 56 5.30 -6.39 -12.39
CA ASP A 56 5.53 -5.37 -13.40
C ASP A 56 6.73 -4.50 -13.05
N GLU A 57 7.64 -4.35 -13.98
CA GLU A 57 8.84 -3.53 -13.79
C GLU A 57 8.53 -2.04 -13.55
N ARG A 58 7.35 -1.56 -13.92
CA ARG A 58 6.94 -0.17 -13.70
C ARG A 58 6.85 0.18 -12.22
N PHE A 59 6.70 -0.81 -11.34
CA PHE A 59 6.76 -0.57 -9.89
C PHE A 59 8.11 -0.04 -9.43
N ARG A 60 9.19 -0.26 -10.19
CA ARG A 60 10.51 0.30 -9.87
C ARG A 60 10.55 1.82 -9.88
N SER A 61 9.66 2.44 -10.61
CA SER A 61 9.57 3.90 -10.70
C SER A 61 8.69 4.53 -9.62
N CYS A 62 8.06 3.73 -8.79
CA CYS A 62 7.18 4.24 -7.74
C CYS A 62 7.99 4.87 -6.60
N ASP A 63 7.46 5.97 -6.08
CA ASP A 63 7.95 6.58 -4.84
C ASP A 63 7.45 5.79 -3.62
N TYR A 64 6.21 5.34 -3.68
CA TYR A 64 5.58 4.53 -2.64
C TYR A 64 4.83 3.36 -3.25
N ILE A 65 4.84 2.23 -2.55
CA ILE A 65 4.04 1.06 -2.92
C ILE A 65 3.24 0.62 -1.70
N PHE A 66 1.93 0.60 -1.85
CA PHE A 66 1.00 0.12 -0.83
C PHE A 66 0.70 -1.36 -1.06
N LEU A 67 1.04 -2.19 -0.09
CA LEU A 67 0.71 -3.62 -0.07
C LEU A 67 -0.65 -3.78 0.63
N CYS A 68 -1.69 -3.91 -0.16
CA CYS A 68 -3.08 -3.96 0.31
C CYS A 68 -3.74 -5.32 0.08
N ALA A 69 -2.96 -6.34 -0.23
CA ALA A 69 -3.41 -7.72 -0.34
C ALA A 69 -3.48 -8.36 1.06
N PRO A 70 -4.04 -9.58 1.19
CA PRO A 70 -3.93 -10.34 2.43
C PRO A 70 -2.46 -10.57 2.82
N VAL A 71 -2.20 -10.68 4.14
CA VAL A 71 -0.83 -10.71 4.68
C VAL A 71 0.05 -11.80 4.07
N GLU A 72 -0.50 -12.96 3.79
CA GLU A 72 0.24 -14.08 3.20
C GLU A 72 0.74 -13.78 1.78
N PHE A 73 0.03 -12.93 1.04
CA PHE A 73 0.48 -12.45 -0.27
C PHE A 73 1.45 -11.28 -0.12
N ASN A 74 1.21 -10.38 0.81
CA ASN A 74 2.10 -9.25 1.07
C ASN A 74 3.51 -9.70 1.43
N VAL A 75 3.64 -10.80 2.18
CA VAL A 75 4.94 -11.41 2.51
C VAL A 75 5.69 -11.80 1.23
N LYS A 76 5.00 -12.41 0.27
CA LYS A 76 5.58 -12.79 -1.02
C LYS A 76 5.97 -11.58 -1.86
N TYR A 77 5.17 -10.52 -1.83
CA TYR A 77 5.50 -9.28 -2.53
C TYR A 77 6.69 -8.58 -1.92
N LEU A 78 6.86 -8.59 -0.60
CA LEU A 78 8.07 -8.07 0.04
C LEU A 78 9.31 -8.77 -0.49
N GLU A 79 9.28 -10.10 -0.58
CA GLU A 79 10.40 -10.88 -1.09
C GLU A 79 10.73 -10.50 -2.54
N TYR A 80 9.74 -10.33 -3.38
CA TYR A 80 9.92 -9.88 -4.76
C TYR A 80 10.49 -8.45 -4.81
N PHE A 81 9.89 -7.54 -4.07
CA PHE A 81 10.28 -6.12 -4.12
C PHE A 81 11.62 -5.83 -3.48
N LYS A 82 12.15 -6.72 -2.65
CA LYS A 82 13.50 -6.55 -2.11
C LYS A 82 14.52 -6.18 -3.20
N ASP A 83 14.44 -6.84 -4.34
CA ASP A 83 15.40 -6.67 -5.45
C ASP A 83 14.79 -5.95 -6.67
N ASN A 84 13.53 -5.56 -6.61
CA ASN A 84 12.76 -5.08 -7.77
C ASN A 84 12.10 -3.73 -7.56
N ILE A 85 12.67 -2.88 -6.73
CA ILE A 85 12.22 -1.50 -6.55
C ILE A 85 13.38 -0.53 -6.71
N GLY A 86 13.06 0.74 -6.94
CA GLY A 86 14.03 1.81 -7.00
C GLY A 86 14.73 2.05 -5.66
N PRO A 87 15.87 2.74 -5.63
CA PRO A 87 16.66 2.93 -4.41
C PRO A 87 15.93 3.75 -3.34
N ASP A 88 15.04 4.63 -3.74
CA ASP A 88 14.30 5.52 -2.82
C ASP A 88 12.84 5.11 -2.63
N THR A 89 12.41 4.00 -3.20
CA THR A 89 11.03 3.52 -3.05
C THR A 89 10.76 3.06 -1.62
N ILE A 90 9.67 3.53 -1.05
CA ILE A 90 9.18 3.11 0.26
C ILE A 90 7.99 2.18 0.08
N LEU A 91 8.05 1.04 0.75
CA LEU A 91 6.94 0.09 0.84
C LEU A 91 6.16 0.32 2.13
N THR A 92 4.86 0.17 2.06
CA THR A 92 4.00 0.18 3.24
C THR A 92 2.88 -0.84 3.08
N ASP A 93 2.39 -1.35 4.19
CA ASP A 93 1.24 -2.23 4.20
C ASP A 93 0.06 -1.58 4.94
N VAL A 94 -1.09 -2.23 4.89
CA VAL A 94 -2.31 -1.74 5.56
C VAL A 94 -2.93 -2.80 6.46
N GLY A 95 -2.24 -3.91 6.70
CA GLY A 95 -2.76 -5.02 7.46
C GLY A 95 -2.90 -4.73 8.95
N SER A 96 -3.90 -5.32 9.59
CA SER A 96 -4.11 -5.21 11.03
C SER A 96 -3.15 -6.10 11.83
N VAL A 97 -2.65 -7.18 11.24
CA VAL A 97 -1.72 -8.12 11.88
C VAL A 97 -0.31 -7.82 11.42
N LYS A 98 0.53 -7.31 12.33
CA LYS A 98 1.89 -6.84 12.01
C LYS A 98 2.99 -7.88 12.26
N GLY A 99 2.76 -8.85 13.12
CA GLY A 99 3.82 -9.79 13.52
C GLY A 99 4.48 -10.54 12.37
N ILE A 100 3.70 -11.02 11.43
CA ILE A 100 4.20 -11.78 10.27
C ILE A 100 4.97 -10.86 9.33
N ILE A 101 4.41 -9.70 9.02
CA ILE A 101 5.05 -8.76 8.10
C ILE A 101 6.34 -8.19 8.69
N HIS A 102 6.38 -7.92 9.99
CA HIS A 102 7.58 -7.46 10.70
C HIS A 102 8.71 -8.46 10.60
N LYS A 103 8.44 -9.72 10.87
CA LYS A 103 9.45 -10.79 10.77
C LYS A 103 10.03 -10.88 9.36
N GLU A 104 9.19 -10.72 8.35
CA GLU A 104 9.62 -10.77 6.96
C GLU A 104 10.47 -9.55 6.60
N VAL A 105 10.08 -8.36 7.03
CA VAL A 105 10.85 -7.13 6.83
C VAL A 105 12.24 -7.27 7.44
N GLU A 106 12.34 -7.80 8.67
CA GLU A 106 13.62 -8.04 9.34
C GLU A 106 14.44 -9.11 8.62
N ARG A 107 13.82 -10.23 8.23
CA ARG A 107 14.50 -11.29 7.49
C ARG A 107 15.11 -10.79 6.19
N LEU A 108 14.40 -9.92 5.48
CA LEU A 108 14.82 -9.35 4.21
C LEU A 108 15.70 -8.11 4.36
N ARG A 109 15.93 -7.64 5.58
CA ARG A 109 16.70 -6.42 5.88
C ARG A 109 16.16 -5.19 5.15
N MET A 110 14.83 -5.05 5.16
CA MET A 110 14.14 -3.95 4.48
C MET A 110 13.66 -2.85 5.44
N GLU A 111 14.19 -2.79 6.65
CA GLU A 111 13.74 -1.87 7.69
C GLU A 111 13.84 -0.41 7.27
N SER A 112 14.84 -0.04 6.49
CA SER A 112 15.03 1.33 6.01
C SER A 112 14.09 1.70 4.84
N ARG A 113 13.38 0.74 4.30
CA ARG A 113 12.55 0.91 3.10
C ARG A 113 11.10 0.51 3.31
N PHE A 114 10.72 0.23 4.54
CA PHE A 114 9.39 -0.22 4.88
C PHE A 114 8.83 0.57 6.06
N ILE A 115 7.59 1.01 5.91
CA ILE A 115 6.81 1.61 6.99
C ILE A 115 5.55 0.79 7.16
N GLY A 116 5.41 0.13 8.31
CA GLY A 116 4.18 -0.58 8.63
C GLY A 116 3.03 0.41 8.78
N GLY A 117 1.87 0.08 8.25
CA GLY A 117 0.69 0.92 8.33
C GLY A 117 -0.53 0.14 8.76
N HIS A 118 -1.41 0.80 9.49
CA HIS A 118 -2.70 0.24 9.85
C HIS A 118 -3.73 1.37 9.94
N PRO A 119 -4.54 1.56 8.89
CA PRO A 119 -5.65 2.48 8.96
C PRO A 119 -6.70 1.91 9.91
N MET A 120 -7.08 2.70 10.93
CA MET A 120 -8.13 2.35 11.88
C MET A 120 -9.49 2.64 11.24
N ALA A 121 -9.74 2.01 10.11
CA ALA A 121 -10.92 2.18 9.29
C ALA A 121 -11.35 0.83 8.72
N GLY A 122 -12.64 0.67 8.55
CA GLY A 122 -13.18 -0.54 7.98
C GLY A 122 -14.67 -0.42 7.73
N SER A 123 -15.22 -1.40 7.07
CA SER A 123 -16.63 -1.51 6.78
C SER A 123 -17.01 -2.99 6.74
N GLU A 124 -18.27 -3.29 6.98
CA GLU A 124 -18.79 -4.64 6.78
C GLU A 124 -18.78 -5.04 5.28
N LYS A 125 -18.80 -4.03 4.40
CA LYS A 125 -18.69 -4.23 2.96
C LYS A 125 -17.24 -4.44 2.56
N THR A 126 -17.02 -5.17 1.48
CA THR A 126 -15.69 -5.46 0.94
C THR A 126 -15.61 -5.08 -0.53
N GLY A 127 -14.40 -5.00 -1.05
CA GLY A 127 -14.12 -4.75 -2.45
C GLY A 127 -14.00 -3.28 -2.82
N PHE A 128 -13.54 -3.06 -4.04
CA PHE A 128 -13.28 -1.73 -4.59
C PHE A 128 -14.55 -0.88 -4.67
N GLU A 129 -15.68 -1.46 -5.03
CA GLU A 129 -16.95 -0.73 -5.13
C GLU A 129 -17.43 -0.16 -3.79
N ALA A 130 -17.10 -0.82 -2.69
CA ALA A 130 -17.41 -0.33 -1.35
C ALA A 130 -16.40 0.71 -0.84
N SER A 131 -15.28 0.90 -1.53
CA SER A 131 -14.24 1.85 -1.14
C SER A 131 -14.71 3.30 -1.25
N SER A 132 -14.19 4.16 -0.38
CA SER A 132 -14.52 5.58 -0.35
C SER A 132 -13.35 6.37 0.22
N ASP A 133 -13.09 7.54 -0.35
CA ASP A 133 -12.14 8.49 0.21
C ASP A 133 -12.48 8.86 1.66
N ARG A 134 -13.77 8.93 1.99
CA ARG A 134 -14.23 9.24 3.34
C ARG A 134 -13.88 8.19 4.39
N LEU A 135 -13.66 6.95 3.96
CA LEU A 135 -13.28 5.89 4.88
C LEU A 135 -11.93 6.19 5.54
N ILE A 136 -11.05 6.87 4.84
CA ILE A 136 -9.69 7.20 5.29
C ILE A 136 -9.59 8.62 5.87
N GLU A 137 -10.34 9.58 5.37
CA GLU A 137 -10.23 11.02 5.71
C GLU A 137 -10.23 11.32 7.21
N ASN A 138 -11.04 10.64 7.98
CA ASN A 138 -11.20 10.90 9.41
C ASN A 138 -10.74 9.72 10.26
N ALA A 139 -10.01 8.79 9.67
CA ALA A 139 -9.51 7.62 10.37
C ALA A 139 -8.13 7.90 10.95
N TYR A 140 -7.86 7.30 12.10
CA TYR A 140 -6.49 7.22 12.61
C TYR A 140 -5.70 6.28 11.70
N TYR A 141 -4.48 6.68 11.37
CA TYR A 141 -3.57 5.84 10.61
C TYR A 141 -2.32 5.59 11.47
N ILE A 142 -2.19 4.39 11.96
CA ILE A 142 -1.06 4.02 12.82
C ILE A 142 0.10 3.59 11.92
N THR A 143 1.27 4.16 12.15
CA THR A 143 2.48 3.82 11.40
C THR A 143 3.57 3.30 12.32
N VAL A 144 4.36 2.36 11.82
CA VAL A 144 5.53 1.83 12.49
C VAL A 144 6.73 1.97 11.57
N SER A 145 7.71 2.75 11.99
CA SER A 145 8.96 2.93 11.25
C SER A 145 10.10 2.22 11.95
N TYR A 146 10.77 1.34 11.25
CA TYR A 146 11.86 0.54 11.80
C TYR A 146 13.15 1.32 11.97
N THR A 147 13.37 2.31 11.12
CA THR A 147 14.62 3.09 11.14
C THR A 147 14.79 3.91 12.40
N HIS A 148 13.70 4.21 13.11
CA HIS A 148 13.69 5.04 14.31
C HIS A 148 13.45 4.26 15.59
N LEU A 149 13.24 2.97 15.51
CA LEU A 149 12.91 2.13 16.67
C LEU A 149 13.96 2.19 17.77
N ARG A 150 15.22 2.32 17.42
CA ARG A 150 16.32 2.40 18.39
C ARG A 150 16.25 3.60 19.31
N ALA A 151 15.66 4.68 18.83
CA ALA A 151 15.60 5.92 19.57
C ALA A 151 14.24 6.16 20.23
N HIS A 152 13.16 5.78 19.53
CA HIS A 152 11.82 6.23 19.89
C HIS A 152 10.75 5.17 19.56
N GLU A 153 11.03 3.93 19.78
CA GLU A 153 10.13 2.84 19.38
C GLU A 153 8.81 2.79 20.11
N THR A 154 8.60 3.65 21.05
CA THR A 154 7.44 3.51 21.92
C THR A 154 6.24 4.33 21.51
N GLU A 155 6.34 5.64 21.65
CA GLU A 155 5.15 6.48 21.56
C GLU A 155 4.65 6.63 20.13
N ALA A 156 5.56 6.74 19.20
CA ALA A 156 5.21 6.97 17.80
C ALA A 156 4.64 5.73 17.13
N ASP A 157 4.92 4.56 17.69
CA ASP A 157 4.59 3.28 17.06
C ASP A 157 3.27 2.73 17.55
N LEU A 158 2.68 3.37 18.48
CA LEU A 158 1.41 3.00 19.06
C LEU A 158 0.31 3.96 18.65
#